data_b05f984b7d0958bc96758d2a54b36726
#
_entry.id   b05f984b7d0958bc96758d2a54b36726
#
_cell.length_a   1.000
_cell.length_b   1.000
_cell.length_c   1.000
_cell.angle_alpha   90.00
_cell.angle_beta   90.00
_cell.angle_gamma   90.00
#
_symmetry.space_group_name_H-M   'P 1'
#
loop_
_entity.id
_entity.type
_entity.pdbx_description
1 polymer ?
#
loop_
_entity_poly.entity_id
_entity_poly.type
_entity_poly.pdbx_seq_one_letter_code
_entity_poly.pdbx_strand_id
1 'polypeptide(L)'
;MTIRRMEFLCEFESLYRENYSRMYFFSLTIVGEEESARDIVSDVFSKVWDNYDLLDHRNILSYLMTSVRNRSIDHLRRMRRKGMTTDIAHLLTDIEALRWDEEREMMLQRIERDILALPEMTQNVMRLCYFKRMTYNETAEMLGITPRMVKRHISNALARLRERYGVHKKS
;
A
#
# COMPACT_ATOMS: atom_id res chain seq x y z
N MET A 1 24.22 23.09 3.34
CA MET A 1 23.61 21.74 3.44
C MET A 1 24.74 20.74 3.65
N THR A 2 24.74 20.02 4.76
CA THR A 2 25.85 19.12 5.11
C THR A 2 25.77 17.87 4.23
N ILE A 3 26.90 17.32 3.77
CA ILE A 3 27.01 16.10 2.94
C ILE A 3 26.15 14.96 3.51
N ARG A 4 26.19 14.77 4.81
CA ARG A 4 25.39 13.77 5.55
C ARG A 4 23.86 13.93 5.37
N ARG A 5 23.38 15.15 5.17
CA ARG A 5 21.94 15.42 4.95
C ARG A 5 21.53 15.09 3.50
N MET A 6 22.44 15.23 2.56
CA MET A 6 22.21 14.84 1.17
C MET A 6 22.19 13.31 1.01
N GLU A 7 23.11 12.61 1.67
CA GLU A 7 23.14 11.14 1.69
C GLU A 7 21.83 10.60 2.29
N PHE A 8 21.41 11.13 3.42
CA PHE A 8 20.12 10.80 4.05
C PHE A 8 18.92 10.99 3.12
N LEU A 9 18.86 12.13 2.41
CA LEU A 9 17.78 12.40 1.47
C LEU A 9 17.72 11.38 0.34
N CYS A 10 18.88 11.03 -0.23
CA CYS A 10 18.98 10.05 -1.31
C CYS A 10 18.56 8.64 -0.84
N GLU A 11 19.01 8.24 0.34
CA GLU A 11 18.67 6.94 0.93
C GLU A 11 17.17 6.84 1.23
N PHE A 12 16.60 7.86 1.84
CA PHE A 12 15.17 7.89 2.12
C PHE A 12 14.32 7.95 0.85
N GLU A 13 14.74 8.73 -0.15
CA GLU A 13 14.05 8.80 -1.44
C GLU A 13 14.03 7.43 -2.13
N SER A 14 15.15 6.72 -2.11
CA SER A 14 15.26 5.36 -2.65
C SER A 14 14.33 4.40 -1.89
N LEU A 15 14.39 4.40 -0.56
CA LEU A 15 13.52 3.61 0.30
C LEU A 15 12.04 3.87 0.00
N TYR A 16 11.66 5.14 -0.09
CA TYR A 16 10.30 5.55 -0.39
C TYR A 16 9.86 5.07 -1.77
N ARG A 17 10.67 5.33 -2.79
CA ARG A 17 10.37 4.99 -4.19
C ARG A 17 10.22 3.49 -4.39
N GLU A 18 11.09 2.70 -3.77
CA GLU A 18 11.09 1.24 -3.91
C GLU A 18 9.94 0.56 -3.15
N ASN A 19 9.51 1.14 -2.03
CA ASN A 19 8.60 0.44 -1.12
C ASN A 19 7.20 1.05 -1.02
N TYR A 20 6.97 2.29 -1.48
CA TYR A 20 5.67 2.94 -1.31
C TYR A 20 4.51 2.13 -1.92
N SER A 21 4.64 1.69 -3.16
CA SER A 21 3.57 0.94 -3.83
C SER A 21 3.30 -0.38 -3.14
N ARG A 22 4.34 -1.08 -2.74
CA ARG A 22 4.26 -2.33 -1.98
C ARG A 22 3.48 -2.13 -0.68
N MET A 23 3.82 -1.10 0.09
CA MET A 23 3.14 -0.77 1.35
C MET A 23 1.71 -0.31 1.11
N TYR A 24 1.47 0.47 0.06
CA TYR A 24 0.14 0.93 -0.31
C TYR A 24 -0.79 -0.25 -0.64
N PHE A 25 -0.38 -1.16 -1.51
CA PHE A 25 -1.20 -2.32 -1.85
C PHE A 25 -1.41 -3.25 -0.67
N PHE A 26 -0.41 -3.41 0.16
CA PHE A 26 -0.54 -4.17 1.40
C PHE A 26 -1.59 -3.56 2.34
N SER A 27 -1.52 -2.26 2.59
CA SER A 27 -2.53 -1.55 3.39
C SER A 27 -3.92 -1.66 2.75
N LEU A 28 -4.00 -1.48 1.43
CA LEU A 28 -5.25 -1.54 0.68
C LEU A 28 -5.94 -2.92 0.78
N THR A 29 -5.18 -4.01 0.76
CA THR A 29 -5.75 -5.36 0.96
C THR A 29 -6.37 -5.51 2.35
N ILE A 30 -5.88 -4.78 3.33
CA ILE A 30 -6.40 -4.79 4.71
C ILE A 30 -7.61 -3.87 4.84
N VAL A 31 -7.46 -2.60 4.51
CA VAL A 31 -8.51 -1.59 4.78
C VAL A 31 -9.60 -1.53 3.73
N GLY A 32 -9.31 -1.95 2.50
CA GLY A 32 -10.27 -2.02 1.41
C GLY A 32 -10.65 -0.67 0.79
N GLU A 33 -10.08 0.44 1.23
CA GLU A 33 -10.36 1.79 0.77
C GLU A 33 -9.06 2.51 0.39
N GLU A 34 -9.06 3.13 -0.78
CA GLU A 34 -7.86 3.76 -1.36
C GLU A 34 -7.34 4.93 -0.54
N GLU A 35 -8.23 5.82 -0.11
CA GLU A 35 -7.88 7.02 0.64
C GLU A 35 -7.26 6.66 1.99
N SER A 36 -7.89 5.77 2.73
CA SER A 36 -7.38 5.27 4.00
C SER A 36 -6.04 4.56 3.87
N ALA A 37 -5.86 3.74 2.83
CA ALA A 37 -4.59 3.07 2.57
C ALA A 37 -3.47 4.07 2.27
N ARG A 38 -3.75 5.11 1.48
CA ARG A 38 -2.81 6.17 1.16
C ARG A 38 -2.40 6.96 2.40
N ASP A 39 -3.36 7.34 3.22
CA ASP A 39 -3.11 8.08 4.46
C ASP A 39 -2.25 7.28 5.44
N ILE A 40 -2.56 6.00 5.61
CA ILE A 40 -1.80 5.10 6.49
C ILE A 40 -0.34 5.00 6.04
N VAL A 41 -0.10 4.78 4.76
CA VAL A 41 1.26 4.61 4.23
C VAL A 41 2.03 5.92 4.30
N SER A 42 1.40 7.04 3.94
CA SER A 42 2.01 8.37 4.05
C SER A 42 2.42 8.69 5.48
N ASP A 43 1.58 8.35 6.44
CA ASP A 43 1.82 8.54 7.87
C ASP A 43 2.98 7.67 8.39
N VAL A 44 3.08 6.43 7.90
CA VAL A 44 4.20 5.54 8.25
C VAL A 44 5.51 6.08 7.70
N PHE A 45 5.55 6.48 6.44
CA PHE A 45 6.77 7.07 5.84
C PHE A 45 7.17 8.40 6.49
N SER A 46 6.20 9.23 6.90
CA SER A 46 6.50 10.46 7.66
C SER A 46 7.18 10.13 8.99
N LYS A 47 6.73 9.11 9.70
CA LYS A 47 7.36 8.68 10.96
C LYS A 47 8.74 8.06 10.74
N VAL A 48 8.92 7.33 9.65
CA VAL A 48 10.25 6.82 9.27
C VAL A 48 11.19 7.99 9.00
N TRP A 49 10.71 9.00 8.28
CA TRP A 49 11.48 10.23 8.03
C TRP A 49 11.93 10.90 9.33
N ASP A 50 11.00 11.10 10.26
CA ASP A 50 11.28 11.79 11.53
C ASP A 50 12.26 11.04 12.44
N ASN A 51 12.33 9.71 12.31
CA ASN A 51 13.12 8.83 13.16
C ASN A 51 14.21 8.07 12.41
N TYR A 52 14.52 8.43 11.17
CA TYR A 52 15.39 7.67 10.28
C TYR A 52 16.76 7.36 10.89
N ASP A 53 17.35 8.35 11.57
CA ASP A 53 18.66 8.21 12.23
C ASP A 53 18.65 7.22 13.42
N LEU A 54 17.46 6.93 13.97
CA LEU A 54 17.28 6.04 15.12
C LEU A 54 16.90 4.62 14.72
N LEU A 55 16.55 4.41 13.44
CA LEU A 55 16.11 3.11 12.96
C LEU A 55 17.28 2.24 12.53
N ASP A 56 17.17 0.94 12.79
CA ASP A 56 18.09 -0.04 12.22
C ASP A 56 17.79 -0.24 10.74
N HIS A 57 18.63 0.32 9.90
CA HIS A 57 18.48 0.29 8.43
C HIS A 57 18.46 -1.13 7.85
N ARG A 58 19.05 -2.12 8.54
CA ARG A 58 19.01 -3.53 8.13
C ARG A 58 17.62 -4.14 8.24
N ASN A 59 16.80 -3.59 9.13
CA ASN A 59 15.45 -4.08 9.44
C ASN A 59 14.35 -3.07 9.04
N ILE A 60 14.69 -2.03 8.28
CA ILE A 60 13.76 -0.94 7.97
C ILE A 60 12.52 -1.41 7.19
N LEU A 61 12.69 -2.38 6.30
CA LEU A 61 11.57 -2.96 5.55
C LEU A 61 10.61 -3.70 6.48
N SER A 62 11.15 -4.46 7.43
CA SER A 62 10.38 -5.15 8.46
C SER A 62 9.62 -4.17 9.34
N TYR A 63 10.25 -3.05 9.70
CA TYR A 63 9.63 -1.95 10.44
C TYR A 63 8.48 -1.31 9.66
N LEU A 64 8.70 -0.99 8.37
CA LEU A 64 7.66 -0.43 7.49
C LEU A 64 6.44 -1.36 7.42
N MET A 65 6.66 -2.63 7.16
CA MET A 65 5.59 -3.63 7.06
C MET A 65 4.78 -3.75 8.33
N THR A 66 5.46 -3.88 9.47
CA THR A 66 4.83 -3.99 10.78
C THR A 66 4.02 -2.73 11.10
N SER A 67 4.58 -1.55 10.80
CA SER A 67 3.92 -0.27 11.04
C SER A 67 2.68 -0.09 10.17
N VAL A 68 2.77 -0.39 8.88
CA VAL A 68 1.63 -0.33 7.95
C VAL A 68 0.53 -1.29 8.39
N ARG A 69 0.88 -2.53 8.71
CA ARG A 69 -0.08 -3.53 9.21
C ARG A 69 -0.81 -3.04 10.46
N ASN A 70 -0.05 -2.67 11.48
CA ASN A 70 -0.64 -2.28 12.77
C ASN A 70 -1.59 -1.09 12.60
N ARG A 71 -1.21 -0.09 11.81
CA ARG A 71 -2.06 1.07 11.52
C ARG A 71 -3.29 0.71 10.70
N SER A 72 -3.17 -0.19 9.75
CA SER A 72 -4.31 -0.69 8.96
C SER A 72 -5.32 -1.43 9.85
N ILE A 73 -4.82 -2.28 10.76
CA ILE A 73 -5.66 -2.97 11.75
C ILE A 73 -6.32 -1.98 12.71
N ASP A 74 -5.58 -1.01 13.22
CA ASP A 74 -6.13 0.03 14.10
C ASP A 74 -7.17 0.89 13.40
N HIS A 75 -6.99 1.18 12.12
CA HIS A 75 -8.01 1.84 11.31
C HIS A 75 -9.29 1.01 11.23
N LEU A 76 -9.20 -0.29 10.93
CA LEU A 76 -10.37 -1.18 10.92
C LEU A 76 -11.06 -1.27 12.27
N ARG A 77 -10.30 -1.33 13.37
CA ARG A 77 -10.85 -1.34 14.73
C ARG A 77 -11.60 -0.06 15.04
N ARG A 78 -11.10 1.10 14.59
CA ARG A 78 -11.80 2.39 14.74
C ARG A 78 -13.08 2.44 13.90
N MET A 79 -13.05 1.95 12.66
CA MET A 79 -14.22 1.89 11.80
C MET A 79 -15.30 0.97 12.37
N ARG A 80 -14.92 -0.17 12.94
CA ARG A 80 -15.83 -1.07 13.65
C ARG A 80 -16.53 -0.39 14.83
N ARG A 81 -15.79 0.38 15.64
CA ARG A 81 -16.36 1.13 16.78
C ARG A 81 -17.35 2.20 16.35
N LYS A 82 -17.24 2.71 15.12
CA LYS A 82 -18.19 3.66 14.52
C LYS A 82 -19.42 3.00 13.90
N GLY A 83 -19.63 1.70 14.10
CA GLY A 83 -20.82 0.97 13.65
C GLY A 83 -20.76 0.46 12.20
N MET A 84 -19.57 0.44 11.59
CA MET A 84 -19.38 -0.17 10.29
C MET A 84 -19.21 -1.70 10.43
N THR A 85 -20.03 -2.40 9.71
CA THR A 85 -20.39 -3.82 9.61
C THR A 85 -19.48 -4.94 10.19
N THR A 86 -20.15 -6.05 10.51
CA THR A 86 -19.67 -7.34 11.06
C THR A 86 -18.54 -8.01 10.25
N ASP A 87 -18.42 -7.72 8.97
CA ASP A 87 -17.39 -8.27 8.07
C ASP A 87 -15.95 -7.91 8.48
N ILE A 88 -15.78 -6.77 9.16
CA ILE A 88 -14.47 -6.30 9.62
C ILE A 88 -13.93 -7.15 10.79
N ALA A 89 -14.79 -7.72 11.61
CA ALA A 89 -14.36 -8.55 12.74
C ALA A 89 -13.67 -9.84 12.30
N HIS A 90 -14.21 -10.49 11.26
CA HIS A 90 -13.60 -11.69 10.65
C HIS A 90 -12.29 -11.35 9.96
N LEU A 91 -12.26 -10.22 9.22
CA LEU A 91 -11.06 -9.71 8.57
C LEU A 91 -9.92 -9.49 9.58
N LEU A 92 -10.21 -8.88 10.73
CA LEU A 92 -9.23 -8.65 11.78
C LEU A 92 -8.69 -9.94 12.36
N THR A 93 -9.55 -10.93 12.59
CA THR A 93 -9.13 -12.23 13.13
C THR A 93 -8.21 -12.95 12.16
N ASP A 94 -8.52 -12.93 10.86
CA ASP A 94 -7.72 -13.58 9.84
C ASP A 94 -6.36 -12.88 9.65
N ILE A 95 -6.33 -11.54 9.72
CA ILE A 95 -5.08 -10.77 9.61
C ILE A 95 -4.21 -10.93 10.87
N GLU A 96 -4.81 -10.99 12.05
CA GLU A 96 -4.09 -11.22 13.32
C GLU A 96 -3.51 -12.64 13.39
N ALA A 97 -4.14 -13.62 12.73
CA ALA A 97 -3.66 -14.98 12.63
C ALA A 97 -2.49 -15.17 11.64
N LEU A 98 -2.24 -14.22 10.74
CA LEU A 98 -1.11 -14.27 9.80
C LEU A 98 0.22 -14.19 10.56
N ARG A 99 0.97 -15.29 10.53
CA ARG A 99 2.34 -15.34 11.04
C ARG A 99 3.27 -14.49 10.19
N TRP A 100 4.18 -13.80 10.89
CA TRP A 100 4.79 -12.56 10.39
C TRP A 100 6.13 -12.71 9.66
N ASP A 101 6.75 -13.84 9.48
CA ASP A 101 8.14 -13.86 9.04
C ASP A 101 8.36 -14.22 7.55
N GLU A 102 8.21 -15.47 7.17
CA GLU A 102 8.47 -15.90 5.78
C GLU A 102 7.26 -15.75 4.87
N GLU A 103 6.06 -15.96 5.40
CA GLU A 103 4.80 -15.84 4.64
C GLU A 103 4.57 -14.41 4.14
N ARG A 104 5.03 -13.45 4.90
CA ARG A 104 4.94 -12.01 4.59
C ARG A 104 5.78 -11.62 3.39
N GLU A 105 7.03 -12.04 3.36
CA GLU A 105 7.94 -11.78 2.23
C GLU A 105 7.41 -12.45 0.96
N MET A 106 6.93 -13.68 1.07
CA MET A 106 6.30 -14.38 -0.05
C MET A 106 5.02 -13.68 -0.52
N MET A 107 4.21 -13.14 0.37
CA MET A 107 3.01 -12.39 0.01
C MET A 107 3.34 -11.13 -0.78
N LEU A 108 4.35 -10.38 -0.36
CA LEU A 108 4.80 -9.19 -1.08
C LEU A 108 5.30 -9.50 -2.47
N GLN A 109 6.11 -10.54 -2.62
CA GLN A 109 6.60 -11.00 -3.92
C GLN A 109 5.46 -11.46 -4.83
N ARG A 110 4.41 -12.04 -4.27
CA ARG A 110 3.21 -12.41 -5.03
C ARG A 110 2.44 -11.18 -5.51
N ILE A 111 2.22 -10.21 -4.64
CA ILE A 111 1.55 -8.94 -5.00
C ILE A 111 2.32 -8.23 -6.10
N GLU A 112 3.63 -8.13 -6.02
CA GLU A 112 4.47 -7.53 -7.07
C GLU A 112 4.33 -8.27 -8.41
N ARG A 113 4.38 -9.60 -8.38
CA ARG A 113 4.16 -10.42 -9.58
C ARG A 113 2.79 -10.21 -10.19
N ASP A 114 1.76 -10.11 -9.38
CA ASP A 114 0.40 -9.93 -9.85
C ASP A 114 0.17 -8.54 -10.45
N ILE A 115 0.82 -7.52 -9.91
CA ILE A 115 0.84 -6.18 -10.53
C ILE A 115 1.52 -6.23 -11.90
N LEU A 116 2.66 -6.91 -12.01
CA LEU A 116 3.36 -7.08 -13.29
C LEU A 116 2.60 -7.96 -14.30
N ALA A 117 1.69 -8.80 -13.84
CA ALA A 117 0.81 -9.61 -14.68
C ALA A 117 -0.46 -8.87 -15.14
N LEU A 118 -0.70 -7.65 -14.67
CA LEU A 118 -1.81 -6.83 -15.16
C LEU A 118 -1.57 -6.38 -16.61
N PRO A 119 -2.63 -6.09 -17.38
CA PRO A 119 -2.48 -5.50 -18.71
C PRO A 119 -1.62 -4.23 -18.65
N GLU A 120 -0.79 -4.01 -19.66
CA GLU A 120 0.19 -2.90 -19.71
C GLU A 120 -0.44 -1.53 -19.42
N MET A 121 -1.60 -1.23 -20.00
CA MET A 121 -2.32 0.01 -19.73
C MET A 121 -2.69 0.14 -18.25
N THR A 122 -3.13 -0.93 -17.63
CA THR A 122 -3.46 -0.94 -16.19
C THR A 122 -2.20 -0.74 -15.34
N GLN A 123 -1.09 -1.37 -15.68
CA GLN A 123 0.20 -1.12 -15.00
C GLN A 123 0.62 0.35 -15.11
N ASN A 124 0.49 0.96 -16.31
CA ASN A 124 0.83 2.36 -16.54
C ASN A 124 -0.07 3.30 -15.72
N VAL A 125 -1.37 3.04 -15.69
CA VAL A 125 -2.32 3.78 -14.85
C VAL A 125 -1.93 3.68 -13.38
N MET A 126 -1.68 2.47 -12.89
CA MET A 126 -1.27 2.24 -11.50
C MET A 126 0.03 2.97 -11.18
N ARG A 127 1.02 2.90 -12.04
CA ARG A 127 2.30 3.57 -11.87
C ARG A 127 2.17 5.08 -11.81
N LEU A 128 1.39 5.70 -12.68
CA LEU A 128 1.23 7.15 -12.72
C LEU A 128 0.43 7.66 -11.52
N CYS A 129 -0.66 6.98 -11.15
CA CYS A 129 -1.47 7.39 -10.02
C CYS A 129 -0.78 7.20 -8.67
N TYR A 130 -0.06 6.09 -8.49
CA TYR A 130 0.48 5.71 -7.17
C TYR A 130 1.96 6.02 -7.00
N PHE A 131 2.77 5.87 -8.02
CA PHE A 131 4.19 6.23 -7.94
C PHE A 131 4.44 7.71 -8.15
N LYS A 132 3.82 8.27 -9.19
CA LYS A 132 4.00 9.68 -9.54
C LYS A 132 2.97 10.59 -8.90
N ARG A 133 2.05 10.04 -8.10
CA ARG A 133 0.98 10.78 -7.40
C ARG A 133 0.16 11.70 -8.31
N MET A 134 -0.02 11.28 -9.55
CA MET A 134 -0.82 12.02 -10.52
C MET A 134 -2.30 11.84 -10.22
N THR A 135 -3.06 12.88 -10.43
CA THR A 135 -4.53 12.81 -10.39
C THR A 135 -5.06 11.97 -11.56
N TYR A 136 -6.31 11.56 -11.49
CA TYR A 136 -6.95 10.81 -12.58
C TYR A 136 -7.00 11.62 -13.87
N ASN A 137 -7.19 12.94 -13.78
CA ASN A 137 -7.18 13.82 -14.93
C ASN A 137 -5.81 13.92 -15.59
N GLU A 138 -4.76 14.13 -14.81
CA GLU A 138 -3.37 14.18 -15.30
C GLU A 138 -2.94 12.83 -15.91
N THR A 139 -3.30 11.73 -15.25
CA THR A 139 -3.01 10.39 -15.77
C THR A 139 -3.75 10.12 -17.07
N ALA A 140 -5.01 10.50 -17.15
CA ALA A 140 -5.83 10.39 -18.37
C ALA A 140 -5.23 11.16 -19.53
N GLU A 141 -4.82 12.40 -19.29
CA GLU A 141 -4.19 13.26 -20.29
C GLU A 141 -2.86 12.65 -20.78
N MET A 142 -2.02 12.19 -19.87
CA MET A 142 -0.73 11.58 -20.21
C MET A 142 -0.86 10.30 -21.03
N LEU A 143 -1.87 9.48 -20.73
CA LEU A 143 -2.10 8.19 -21.41
C LEU A 143 -3.06 8.27 -22.60
N GLY A 144 -3.63 9.44 -22.88
CA GLY A 144 -4.59 9.61 -23.97
C GLY A 144 -5.91 8.86 -23.77
N ILE A 145 -6.34 8.70 -22.54
CA ILE A 145 -7.59 8.05 -22.15
C ILE A 145 -8.46 9.00 -21.31
N THR A 146 -9.68 8.59 -21.00
CA THR A 146 -10.57 9.42 -20.16
C THR A 146 -10.31 9.17 -18.67
N PRO A 147 -10.58 10.13 -17.77
CA PRO A 147 -10.50 9.93 -16.32
C PRO A 147 -11.38 8.78 -15.83
N ARG A 148 -12.51 8.56 -16.50
CA ARG A 148 -13.40 7.41 -16.22
C ARG A 148 -12.72 6.07 -16.54
N MET A 149 -11.93 5.99 -17.61
CA MET A 149 -11.13 4.81 -17.94
C MET A 149 -10.01 4.61 -16.93
N VAL A 150 -9.33 5.67 -16.49
CA VAL A 150 -8.34 5.59 -15.40
C VAL A 150 -8.96 4.97 -14.16
N LYS A 151 -10.09 5.50 -13.69
CA LYS A 151 -10.83 4.95 -12.55
C LYS A 151 -11.21 3.49 -12.74
N ARG A 152 -11.66 3.12 -13.93
CA ARG A 152 -12.01 1.74 -14.28
C ARG A 152 -10.80 0.79 -14.22
N HIS A 153 -9.64 1.20 -14.75
CA HIS A 153 -8.40 0.42 -14.65
C HIS A 153 -7.98 0.18 -13.21
N ILE A 154 -8.03 1.22 -12.39
CA ILE A 154 -7.74 1.13 -10.96
C ILE A 154 -8.72 0.19 -10.27
N SER A 155 -10.02 0.38 -10.45
CA SER A 155 -11.05 -0.46 -9.82
C SER A 155 -10.91 -1.94 -10.21
N ASN A 156 -10.62 -2.23 -11.46
CA ASN A 156 -10.40 -3.60 -11.93
C ASN A 156 -9.12 -4.22 -11.34
N ALA A 157 -8.02 -3.46 -11.29
CA ALA A 157 -6.78 -3.92 -10.67
C ALA A 157 -6.97 -4.22 -9.19
N LEU A 158 -7.63 -3.33 -8.46
CA LEU A 158 -7.91 -3.51 -7.04
C LEU A 158 -8.87 -4.67 -6.78
N ALA A 159 -9.90 -4.87 -7.63
CA ALA A 159 -10.80 -6.01 -7.53
C ALA A 159 -10.04 -7.33 -7.69
N ARG A 160 -9.12 -7.44 -8.65
CA ARG A 160 -8.27 -8.62 -8.83
C ARG A 160 -7.36 -8.89 -7.64
N LEU A 161 -6.73 -7.84 -7.11
CA LEU A 161 -5.87 -7.97 -5.93
C LEU A 161 -6.68 -8.37 -4.69
N ARG A 162 -7.87 -7.82 -4.50
CA ARG A 162 -8.78 -8.21 -3.41
C ARG A 162 -9.27 -9.64 -3.54
N GLU A 163 -9.62 -10.08 -4.73
CA GLU A 163 -10.04 -11.46 -4.97
C GLU A 163 -8.95 -12.46 -4.60
N ARG A 164 -7.70 -12.12 -4.85
CA ARG A 164 -6.55 -12.99 -4.64
C ARG A 164 -5.96 -12.90 -3.22
N TYR A 165 -5.97 -11.73 -2.61
CA TYR A 165 -5.37 -11.45 -1.29
C TYR A 165 -6.37 -10.95 -0.25
N GLY A 166 -7.55 -10.54 -0.68
CA GLY A 166 -8.64 -10.17 0.21
C GLY A 166 -9.16 -11.39 0.95
N VAL A 167 -9.56 -11.16 2.18
CA VAL A 167 -10.26 -12.18 2.95
C VAL A 167 -11.52 -12.54 2.19
N HIS A 168 -11.61 -13.79 1.75
CA HIS A 168 -12.82 -14.29 1.13
C HIS A 168 -13.99 -14.04 2.09
N LYS A 169 -14.98 -13.30 1.62
CA LYS A 169 -16.30 -13.36 2.24
C LYS A 169 -16.70 -14.84 2.22
N LYS A 170 -16.53 -15.52 3.34
CA LYS A 170 -17.20 -16.78 3.53
C LYS A 170 -18.68 -16.47 3.53
N SER A 171 -19.32 -16.88 2.47
CA SER A 171 -20.78 -16.94 2.38
C SER A 171 -21.33 -17.76 3.53
#